data_8ea69c231d7cbdb3762bae9e25bd71d2
#
_entry.id   8ea69c231d7cbdb3762bae9e25bd71d2
#
_cell.length_a   1.000
_cell.length_b   1.000
_cell.length_c   1.000
_cell.angle_alpha   90.00
_cell.angle_beta   90.00
_cell.angle_gamma   90.00
#
_symmetry.space_group_name_H-M   'P 1'
#
loop_
_entity.id
_entity.type
_entity.pdbx_description
1 polymer ?
#
loop_
_entity_poly.entity_id
_entity_poly.type
_entity_poly.pdbx_seq_one_letter_code
_entity_poly.pdbx_strand_id
1 'polypeptide(L)'
;MEAVLAEAGALDKGRSPGQLGRPLGQSRIIVTNTHGVLSDSEIKKAISQGWIAAGAPFLHDQVQPASLDLRLGEVAYRLRASFLPGAGAKVQDRLDGELVMHKIDLTQGAVLETGCVYLVQVQEELALPPHIHGAANPKSSTGRVDVFTRLITDGAQSFDYIPMGYHGPMWAEISPCTFSVLVRTGTRLSQVRLRRGPPHPKREIDFTMDLSLKGPVGFRGKRHAGVIDVDRIGGYDPRDYWEPMEARRGRLVLDPGEFYIFASKENVVIPVDEAAEMAPIRPELGEFRAHYAGFFDPGFGIAPHEGRAVLEVRSRDVPFIVEDGQPVGKLVFEPLSGPVERLYGEAGSNYQGQGLKLSKHFAPWR
;
A
#
# COMPACT_ATOMS: atom_id res chain seq x y z
N MET A 1 20.21 -17.82 53.41
CA MET A 1 20.83 -16.75 54.17
C MET A 1 20.17 -15.49 53.62
N GLU A 2 19.13 -15.17 54.28
CA GLU A 2 18.72 -14.01 55.09
C GLU A 2 18.45 -12.79 54.19
N ALA A 3 17.22 -12.47 53.95
CA ALA A 3 16.19 -11.85 54.78
C ALA A 3 16.56 -10.41 55.22
N VAL A 4 15.75 -9.41 54.86
CA VAL A 4 15.17 -8.48 55.82
C VAL A 4 13.91 -7.84 55.26
N LEU A 5 12.85 -7.98 55.99
CA LEU A 5 11.50 -7.42 55.92
C LEU A 5 11.39 -6.08 56.65
N ALA A 6 10.28 -5.40 56.41
CA ALA A 6 9.57 -4.41 57.23
C ALA A 6 10.01 -2.95 57.00
N GLU A 7 9.13 -1.98 56.84
CA GLU A 7 8.02 -1.62 57.75
C GLU A 7 6.90 -0.85 57.06
N ALA A 8 5.71 -1.10 57.59
CA ALA A 8 4.44 -0.42 57.29
C ALA A 8 4.25 0.85 58.17
N GLY A 9 3.42 1.77 57.69
CA GLY A 9 2.65 2.59 58.61
C GLY A 9 2.53 4.08 58.24
N ALA A 10 1.36 4.50 57.76
CA ALA A 10 0.51 5.49 58.43
C ALA A 10 -0.63 5.95 57.50
N LEU A 11 -1.85 5.68 57.94
CA LEU A 11 -3.09 6.27 57.45
C LEU A 11 -3.11 7.78 57.73
N ASP A 12 -3.45 8.58 56.70
CA ASP A 12 -4.07 9.87 56.95
C ASP A 12 -5.41 9.95 56.22
N LYS A 13 -6.43 10.25 57.02
CA LYS A 13 -7.83 10.44 56.62
C LYS A 13 -8.06 11.91 56.32
N GLY A 14 -8.63 12.22 55.19
CA GLY A 14 -9.46 13.39 55.04
C GLY A 14 -9.11 14.35 53.90
N ARG A 15 -9.87 14.19 52.82
CA ARG A 15 -10.32 15.34 52.00
C ARG A 15 -11.52 14.94 51.09
N SER A 16 -12.48 15.84 51.08
CA SER A 16 -13.81 15.80 50.44
C SER A 16 -13.79 15.68 48.92
N PRO A 17 -14.92 15.22 48.30
CA PRO A 17 -15.03 15.02 46.87
C PRO A 17 -15.39 16.31 46.14
N GLY A 18 -14.63 16.67 45.11
CA GLY A 18 -15.02 17.73 44.22
C GLY A 18 -13.87 18.37 43.44
N GLN A 19 -13.39 17.65 42.43
CA GLN A 19 -12.89 18.30 41.21
C GLN A 19 -12.82 17.25 40.10
N LEU A 20 -13.67 17.46 39.10
CA LEU A 20 -13.67 16.74 37.86
C LEU A 20 -12.29 16.80 37.19
N GLY A 21 -11.62 15.66 37.08
CA GLY A 21 -10.31 15.54 36.48
C GLY A 21 -10.34 15.96 35.00
N ARG A 22 -9.42 16.83 34.65
CA ARG A 22 -9.05 17.12 33.27
C ARG A 22 -8.70 15.81 32.54
N PRO A 23 -9.07 15.63 31.26
CA PRO A 23 -8.64 14.47 30.51
C PRO A 23 -7.11 14.42 30.48
N LEU A 24 -6.57 13.26 30.83
CA LEU A 24 -5.15 12.95 30.74
C LEU A 24 -4.70 13.26 29.32
N GLY A 25 -3.89 14.30 29.18
CA GLY A 25 -3.23 14.61 27.91
C GLY A 25 -2.47 13.36 27.43
N GLN A 26 -2.80 12.89 26.25
CA GLN A 26 -2.05 11.85 25.56
C GLN A 26 -0.59 12.32 25.50
N SER A 27 0.27 11.71 26.28
CA SER A 27 1.72 11.88 26.18
C SER A 27 2.10 11.35 24.80
N ARG A 28 2.34 12.26 23.85
CA ARG A 28 2.93 11.91 22.55
C ARG A 28 4.28 11.27 22.83
N ILE A 29 4.38 9.98 22.53
CA ILE A 29 5.66 9.26 22.61
C ILE A 29 6.57 9.93 21.58
N ILE A 30 7.60 10.62 22.04
CA ILE A 30 8.66 11.17 21.17
C ILE A 30 9.56 9.99 20.82
N VAL A 31 9.25 9.33 19.71
CA VAL A 31 10.14 8.31 19.14
C VAL A 31 11.28 9.03 18.43
N THR A 32 12.46 8.99 18.98
CA THR A 32 13.70 9.50 18.37
C THR A 32 14.53 8.34 17.82
N ASN A 33 13.96 7.54 16.91
CA ASN A 33 14.74 6.53 16.24
C ASN A 33 15.59 7.18 15.15
N THR A 34 16.89 6.92 15.15
CA THR A 34 17.79 7.36 14.09
C THR A 34 17.60 6.56 12.79
N HIS A 35 16.81 5.50 12.82
CA HIS A 35 16.49 4.60 11.72
C HIS A 35 14.99 4.33 11.68
N GLY A 36 14.46 4.04 10.50
CA GLY A 36 13.07 3.65 10.33
C GLY A 36 12.35 4.38 9.20
N VAL A 37 11.05 4.12 9.10
CA VAL A 37 10.16 4.72 8.11
C VAL A 37 9.87 6.18 8.50
N LEU A 38 9.92 7.09 7.52
CA LEU A 38 9.56 8.49 7.74
C LEU A 38 8.06 8.62 7.98
N SER A 39 7.69 9.29 9.08
CA SER A 39 6.30 9.66 9.38
C SER A 39 5.81 10.81 8.49
N ASP A 40 4.51 11.08 8.52
CA ASP A 40 3.90 12.22 7.81
C ASP A 40 4.53 13.56 8.18
N SER A 41 4.92 13.77 9.45
CA SER A 41 5.61 14.98 9.89
C SER A 41 6.99 15.13 9.26
N GLU A 42 7.73 14.03 9.12
CA GLU A 42 9.04 14.01 8.48
C GLU A 42 8.93 14.14 6.94
N ILE A 43 7.91 13.54 6.32
CA ILE A 43 7.62 13.71 4.88
C ILE A 43 7.30 15.17 4.57
N LYS A 44 6.47 15.84 5.38
CA LYS A 44 6.18 17.28 5.24
C LYS A 44 7.44 18.13 5.39
N LYS A 45 8.30 17.77 6.33
CA LYS A 45 9.62 18.41 6.50
C LYS A 45 10.53 18.15 5.30
N ALA A 46 10.55 16.94 4.75
CA ALA A 46 11.30 16.61 3.53
C ALA A 46 10.85 17.44 2.33
N ILE A 47 9.53 17.65 2.17
CA ILE A 47 8.98 18.56 1.16
C ILE A 47 9.45 20.00 1.40
N SER A 48 9.35 20.52 2.62
CA SER A 48 9.78 21.89 2.93
C SER A 48 11.28 22.11 2.75
N GLN A 49 12.09 21.06 2.87
CA GLN A 49 13.55 21.08 2.65
C GLN A 49 13.96 20.81 1.19
N GLY A 50 12.99 20.58 0.29
CA GLY A 50 13.26 20.31 -1.11
C GLY A 50 13.80 18.90 -1.40
N TRP A 51 13.73 17.95 -0.45
CA TRP A 51 14.07 16.55 -0.72
C TRP A 51 13.05 15.87 -1.63
N ILE A 52 11.82 16.38 -1.59
CA ILE A 52 10.72 16.00 -2.45
C ILE A 52 10.18 17.29 -3.07
N ALA A 53 10.23 17.39 -4.38
CA ALA A 53 9.71 18.53 -5.13
C ALA A 53 8.64 18.05 -6.13
N ALA A 54 7.82 18.97 -6.60
CA ALA A 54 6.86 18.70 -7.67
C ALA A 54 6.60 19.98 -8.48
N GLY A 55 6.27 19.81 -9.77
CA GLY A 55 5.93 20.92 -10.65
C GLY A 55 4.60 21.62 -10.31
N ALA A 56 3.74 20.96 -9.52
CA ALA A 56 2.46 21.49 -9.03
C ALA A 56 2.38 21.41 -7.50
N PRO A 57 1.60 22.26 -6.81
CA PRO A 57 1.45 22.23 -5.37
C PRO A 57 1.01 20.86 -4.85
N PHE A 58 1.54 20.46 -3.69
CA PHE A 58 1.11 19.22 -3.02
C PHE A 58 -0.33 19.35 -2.53
N LEU A 59 -1.10 18.26 -2.66
CA LEU A 59 -2.47 18.19 -2.17
C LEU A 59 -2.47 17.91 -0.66
N HIS A 60 -3.48 18.42 0.06
CA HIS A 60 -3.58 18.28 1.51
C HIS A 60 -3.70 16.81 1.98
N ASP A 61 -4.21 15.92 1.12
CA ASP A 61 -4.42 14.50 1.37
C ASP A 61 -3.38 13.60 0.66
N GLN A 62 -2.31 14.20 0.11
CA GLN A 62 -1.27 13.47 -0.61
C GLN A 62 -0.27 12.79 0.33
N VAL A 63 0.04 13.43 1.46
CA VAL A 63 0.88 12.86 2.52
C VAL A 63 0.01 11.96 3.40
N GLN A 64 0.36 10.68 3.44
CA GLN A 64 -0.26 9.66 4.28
C GLN A 64 0.57 9.47 5.58
N PRO A 65 0.09 8.75 6.61
CA PRO A 65 0.80 8.64 7.89
C PRO A 65 2.26 8.16 7.80
N ALA A 66 2.60 7.34 6.79
CA ALA A 66 3.94 6.82 6.58
C ALA A 66 4.31 6.65 5.09
N SER A 67 3.64 7.38 4.20
CA SER A 67 3.90 7.34 2.76
C SER A 67 3.46 8.63 2.06
N LEU A 68 3.88 8.80 0.82
CA LEU A 68 3.45 9.88 -0.08
C LEU A 68 2.82 9.28 -1.34
N ASP A 69 1.62 9.69 -1.66
CA ASP A 69 0.96 9.35 -2.93
C ASP A 69 1.69 10.03 -4.10
N LEU A 70 1.93 9.31 -5.19
CA LEU A 70 2.55 9.84 -6.41
C LEU A 70 1.48 10.15 -7.45
N ARG A 71 1.59 11.32 -8.09
CA ARG A 71 0.66 11.83 -9.09
C ARG A 71 1.21 11.60 -10.50
N LEU A 72 0.39 11.06 -11.40
CA LEU A 72 0.75 10.91 -12.80
C LEU A 72 0.98 12.29 -13.47
N GLY A 73 1.97 12.37 -14.33
CA GLY A 73 2.21 13.50 -15.20
C GLY A 73 1.23 13.55 -16.38
N GLU A 74 1.54 14.37 -17.39
CA GLU A 74 0.63 14.67 -18.51
C GLU A 74 0.72 13.67 -19.66
N VAL A 75 1.82 12.92 -19.76
CA VAL A 75 2.09 12.04 -20.90
C VAL A 75 2.32 10.61 -20.47
N ALA A 76 1.55 9.70 -21.04
CA ALA A 76 1.81 8.26 -20.96
C ALA A 76 2.49 7.78 -22.25
N TYR A 77 3.49 6.94 -22.10
CA TYR A 77 4.17 6.25 -23.20
C TYR A 77 3.64 4.82 -23.25
N ARG A 78 2.96 4.44 -24.34
CA ARG A 78 2.60 3.05 -24.59
C ARG A 78 3.86 2.30 -25.02
N LEU A 79 4.29 1.32 -24.23
CA LEU A 79 5.51 0.55 -24.48
C LEU A 79 5.22 -0.82 -25.11
N ARG A 80 6.18 -1.36 -25.86
CA ARG A 80 6.13 -2.75 -26.34
C ARG A 80 6.26 -3.76 -25.22
N ALA A 81 7.12 -3.45 -24.25
CA ALA A 81 7.45 -4.32 -23.13
C ALA A 81 7.92 -3.50 -21.93
N SER A 82 7.89 -4.14 -20.77
CA SER A 82 8.52 -3.66 -19.55
C SER A 82 10.05 -3.65 -19.68
N PHE A 83 10.71 -2.70 -19.00
CA PHE A 83 12.17 -2.60 -18.99
C PHE A 83 12.70 -2.03 -17.67
N LEU A 84 13.99 -2.21 -17.45
CA LEU A 84 14.79 -1.47 -16.47
C LEU A 84 15.91 -0.75 -17.21
N PRO A 85 16.19 0.54 -16.88
CA PRO A 85 17.20 1.31 -17.61
C PRO A 85 18.60 0.71 -17.47
N GLY A 86 18.92 0.10 -16.32
CA GLY A 86 20.23 -0.41 -15.98
C GLY A 86 21.15 0.68 -15.39
N ALA A 87 22.24 0.25 -14.78
CA ALA A 87 23.18 1.12 -14.10
C ALA A 87 23.69 2.26 -15.02
N GLY A 88 23.63 3.49 -14.52
CA GLY A 88 24.14 4.67 -15.21
C GLY A 88 23.28 5.20 -16.37
N ALA A 89 22.16 4.55 -16.72
CA ALA A 89 21.25 4.99 -17.77
C ALA A 89 20.02 5.71 -17.20
N LYS A 90 19.57 6.75 -17.87
CA LYS A 90 18.31 7.41 -17.52
C LYS A 90 17.15 6.70 -18.19
N VAL A 91 15.98 6.73 -17.53
CA VAL A 91 14.73 6.20 -18.10
C VAL A 91 14.40 6.94 -19.40
N GLN A 92 14.56 8.27 -19.43
CA GLN A 92 14.31 9.09 -20.61
C GLN A 92 15.13 8.67 -21.82
N ASP A 93 16.38 8.22 -21.64
CA ASP A 93 17.27 7.81 -22.74
C ASP A 93 16.82 6.49 -23.39
N ARG A 94 15.93 5.74 -22.74
CA ARG A 94 15.34 4.48 -23.25
C ARG A 94 14.01 4.69 -23.98
N LEU A 95 13.47 5.91 -23.98
CA LEU A 95 12.18 6.23 -24.61
C LEU A 95 12.37 6.56 -26.10
N ASP A 96 12.92 5.63 -26.84
CA ASP A 96 13.15 5.70 -28.29
C ASP A 96 12.05 5.01 -29.09
N GLY A 97 12.16 5.05 -30.42
CA GLY A 97 11.17 4.48 -31.35
C GLY A 97 11.11 2.94 -31.35
N GLU A 98 12.07 2.24 -30.75
CA GLU A 98 12.01 0.78 -30.63
C GLU A 98 11.15 0.34 -29.44
N LEU A 99 11.22 1.06 -28.33
CA LEU A 99 10.46 0.76 -27.13
C LEU A 99 9.08 1.43 -27.10
N VAL A 100 8.99 2.69 -27.52
CA VAL A 100 7.77 3.49 -27.48
C VAL A 100 6.93 3.28 -28.74
N MET A 101 5.72 2.77 -28.60
CA MET A 101 4.77 2.63 -29.70
C MET A 101 4.07 3.93 -30.03
N HIS A 102 3.59 4.65 -29.04
CA HIS A 102 2.99 5.98 -29.16
C HIS A 102 2.91 6.69 -27.83
N LYS A 103 2.63 7.99 -27.86
CA LYS A 103 2.39 8.85 -26.69
C LYS A 103 0.89 9.10 -26.55
N ILE A 104 0.42 9.24 -25.31
CA ILE A 104 -0.98 9.48 -24.95
C ILE A 104 -1.01 10.70 -24.05
N ASP A 105 -1.86 11.66 -24.37
CA ASP A 105 -2.15 12.83 -23.53
C ASP A 105 -3.12 12.45 -22.43
N LEU A 106 -2.72 12.67 -21.17
CA LEU A 106 -3.51 12.39 -19.98
C LEU A 106 -4.28 13.62 -19.47
N THR A 107 -4.13 14.80 -20.07
CA THR A 107 -4.74 16.04 -19.56
C THR A 107 -6.27 16.00 -19.57
N GLN A 108 -6.85 15.35 -20.58
CA GLN A 108 -8.30 15.14 -20.69
C GLN A 108 -8.74 13.73 -20.23
N GLY A 109 -7.80 12.92 -19.81
CA GLY A 109 -8.00 11.53 -19.45
C GLY A 109 -7.87 10.57 -20.63
N ALA A 110 -7.31 9.41 -20.34
CA ALA A 110 -7.15 8.34 -21.32
C ALA A 110 -7.37 6.97 -20.69
N VAL A 111 -7.85 6.04 -21.49
CA VAL A 111 -8.00 4.65 -21.09
C VAL A 111 -6.68 3.91 -21.28
N LEU A 112 -6.21 3.29 -20.21
CA LEU A 112 -5.12 2.32 -20.24
C LEU A 112 -5.72 0.92 -20.34
N GLU A 113 -5.47 0.27 -21.48
CA GLU A 113 -6.06 -1.02 -21.80
C GLU A 113 -5.36 -2.18 -21.11
N THR A 114 -6.14 -3.25 -20.83
CA THR A 114 -5.60 -4.51 -20.30
C THR A 114 -4.56 -5.13 -21.23
N GLY A 115 -3.56 -5.82 -20.63
CA GLY A 115 -2.50 -6.50 -21.36
C GLY A 115 -1.48 -5.56 -22.02
N CYS A 116 -1.54 -4.27 -21.71
CA CYS A 116 -0.67 -3.24 -22.25
C CYS A 116 0.26 -2.68 -21.16
N VAL A 117 1.46 -2.24 -21.57
CA VAL A 117 2.43 -1.60 -20.69
C VAL A 117 2.51 -0.11 -21.00
N TYR A 118 2.38 0.71 -20.00
CA TYR A 118 2.47 2.17 -20.08
C TYR A 118 3.53 2.67 -19.11
N LEU A 119 4.21 3.74 -19.48
CA LEU A 119 5.13 4.44 -18.60
C LEU A 119 4.73 5.92 -18.50
N VAL A 120 4.66 6.43 -17.29
CA VAL A 120 4.30 7.82 -17.02
C VAL A 120 5.30 8.39 -16.01
N GLN A 121 5.93 9.52 -16.34
CA GLN A 121 6.69 10.26 -15.34
C GLN A 121 5.71 10.79 -14.29
N VAL A 122 6.00 10.58 -13.01
CA VAL A 122 5.19 11.19 -11.95
C VAL A 122 5.59 12.66 -11.75
N GLN A 123 4.72 13.45 -11.14
CA GLN A 123 4.94 14.89 -10.93
C GLN A 123 6.00 15.16 -9.85
N GLU A 124 6.23 14.20 -8.98
CA GLU A 124 7.19 14.30 -7.88
C GLU A 124 8.59 13.90 -8.34
N GLU A 125 9.58 14.66 -7.87
CA GLU A 125 11.01 14.40 -8.06
C GLU A 125 11.70 14.34 -6.71
N LEU A 126 12.82 13.62 -6.65
CA LEU A 126 13.56 13.41 -5.41
C LEU A 126 14.96 14.04 -5.47
N ALA A 127 15.37 14.60 -4.33
CA ALA A 127 16.75 15.05 -4.05
C ALA A 127 17.11 14.59 -2.63
N LEU A 128 17.24 13.27 -2.44
CA LEU A 128 17.36 12.65 -1.13
C LEU A 128 18.76 12.85 -0.53
N PRO A 129 18.86 13.08 0.78
CA PRO A 129 20.14 13.00 1.50
C PRO A 129 20.73 11.58 1.42
N PRO A 130 22.08 11.44 1.57
CA PRO A 130 22.76 10.14 1.42
C PRO A 130 22.30 9.01 2.32
N HIS A 131 21.60 9.31 3.41
CA HIS A 131 21.11 8.33 4.40
C HIS A 131 19.61 8.03 4.26
N ILE A 132 18.94 8.57 3.24
CA ILE A 132 17.52 8.32 2.94
C ILE A 132 17.41 7.50 1.65
N HIS A 133 16.60 6.47 1.71
CA HIS A 133 16.21 5.63 0.58
C HIS A 133 14.70 5.39 0.60
N GLY A 134 14.17 4.63 -0.35
CA GLY A 134 12.73 4.37 -0.37
C GLY A 134 12.34 3.09 -1.08
N ALA A 135 11.07 2.76 -0.92
CA ALA A 135 10.39 1.76 -1.72
C ALA A 135 9.03 2.30 -2.16
N ALA A 136 8.54 1.81 -3.28
CA ALA A 136 7.23 2.15 -3.79
C ALA A 136 6.31 0.93 -3.79
N ASN A 137 5.00 1.19 -3.71
CA ASN A 137 3.97 0.18 -3.85
C ASN A 137 2.75 0.78 -4.55
N PRO A 138 1.93 -0.02 -5.25
CA PRO A 138 0.61 0.42 -5.66
C PRO A 138 -0.22 0.82 -4.44
N LYS A 139 -1.15 1.72 -4.63
CA LYS A 139 -2.19 1.97 -3.62
C LYS A 139 -3.12 0.76 -3.52
N SER A 140 -3.66 0.47 -2.33
CA SER A 140 -4.60 -0.64 -2.14
C SER A 140 -5.81 -0.59 -3.10
N SER A 141 -6.29 0.60 -3.46
CA SER A 141 -7.37 0.74 -4.44
C SER A 141 -6.94 0.34 -5.86
N THR A 142 -5.68 0.54 -6.21
CA THR A 142 -5.07 0.17 -7.48
C THR A 142 -4.86 -1.35 -7.57
N GLY A 143 -4.29 -1.95 -6.54
CA GLY A 143 -4.11 -3.40 -6.46
C GLY A 143 -5.43 -4.16 -6.57
N ARG A 144 -6.49 -3.70 -5.87
CA ARG A 144 -7.82 -4.34 -5.88
C ARG A 144 -8.59 -4.22 -7.19
N VAL A 145 -8.09 -3.52 -8.17
CA VAL A 145 -8.60 -3.50 -9.54
C VAL A 145 -7.60 -4.10 -10.53
N ASP A 146 -6.60 -4.83 -9.99
CA ASP A 146 -5.60 -5.55 -10.77
C ASP A 146 -4.84 -4.68 -11.77
N VAL A 147 -4.49 -3.48 -11.34
CA VAL A 147 -3.61 -2.59 -12.08
C VAL A 147 -2.20 -2.73 -11.50
N PHE A 148 -1.36 -3.43 -12.24
CA PHE A 148 0.03 -3.64 -11.86
C PHE A 148 0.81 -2.35 -12.07
N THR A 149 1.31 -1.77 -10.99
CA THR A 149 2.04 -0.49 -11.02
C THR A 149 3.37 -0.67 -10.32
N ARG A 150 4.46 -0.30 -11.01
CA ARG A 150 5.83 -0.39 -10.49
C ARG A 150 6.54 0.94 -10.67
N LEU A 151 7.41 1.29 -9.73
CA LEU A 151 8.23 2.48 -9.83
C LEU A 151 9.58 2.18 -10.47
N ILE A 152 10.03 3.07 -11.35
CA ILE A 152 11.35 3.03 -11.98
C ILE A 152 12.05 4.37 -11.70
N THR A 153 13.31 4.32 -11.28
CA THR A 153 14.20 5.48 -11.16
C THR A 153 15.30 5.44 -12.23
N ASP A 154 15.97 6.54 -12.47
CA ASP A 154 17.20 6.52 -13.29
C ASP A 154 18.23 5.60 -12.65
N GLY A 155 18.93 4.82 -13.45
CA GLY A 155 19.90 3.84 -13.00
C GLY A 155 19.33 2.57 -12.37
N ALA A 156 17.99 2.39 -12.33
CA ALA A 156 17.35 1.27 -11.69
C ALA A 156 17.76 -0.08 -12.25
N GLN A 157 18.08 -1.02 -11.35
CA GLN A 157 18.32 -2.44 -11.62
C GLN A 157 17.21 -3.32 -11.04
N SER A 158 16.29 -2.72 -10.29
CA SER A 158 15.08 -3.36 -9.75
C SER A 158 13.95 -2.36 -9.74
N PHE A 159 12.73 -2.87 -9.82
CA PHE A 159 11.51 -2.06 -9.63
C PHE A 159 11.29 -1.72 -8.16
N ASP A 160 10.55 -0.66 -7.92
CA ASP A 160 10.04 -0.25 -6.61
C ASP A 160 11.10 0.09 -5.57
N TYR A 161 12.35 0.20 -5.98
CA TYR A 161 13.45 0.56 -5.10
C TYR A 161 14.02 1.94 -5.46
N ILE A 162 14.19 2.80 -4.46
CA ILE A 162 14.81 4.11 -4.56
C ILE A 162 16.14 4.08 -3.79
N PRO A 163 17.29 4.21 -4.48
CA PRO A 163 18.60 4.12 -3.84
C PRO A 163 18.83 5.21 -2.78
N MET A 164 19.72 4.96 -1.83
CA MET A 164 20.16 5.98 -0.89
C MET A 164 20.74 7.19 -1.64
N GLY A 165 20.30 8.40 -1.23
CA GLY A 165 20.77 9.63 -1.83
C GLY A 165 20.36 9.82 -3.29
N TYR A 166 19.26 9.23 -3.72
CA TYR A 166 18.77 9.35 -5.08
C TYR A 166 18.37 10.80 -5.42
N HIS A 167 18.79 11.28 -6.58
CA HIS A 167 18.42 12.56 -7.15
C HIS A 167 17.90 12.34 -8.57
N GLY A 168 16.67 12.73 -8.85
CA GLY A 168 16.07 12.63 -10.17
C GLY A 168 14.58 12.36 -10.19
N PRO A 169 14.02 12.18 -11.40
CA PRO A 169 12.62 11.89 -11.64
C PRO A 169 12.28 10.45 -11.25
N MET A 170 11.00 10.22 -11.03
CA MET A 170 10.44 8.90 -10.85
C MET A 170 9.43 8.60 -11.95
N TRP A 171 9.31 7.34 -12.33
CA TRP A 171 8.44 6.87 -13.39
C TRP A 171 7.56 5.73 -12.89
N ALA A 172 6.26 5.81 -13.19
CA ALA A 172 5.32 4.72 -12.93
C ALA A 172 5.15 3.90 -14.20
N GLU A 173 5.54 2.63 -14.15
CA GLU A 173 5.12 1.63 -15.13
C GLU A 173 3.76 1.11 -14.71
N ILE A 174 2.79 1.11 -15.61
CA ILE A 174 1.39 0.78 -15.34
C ILE A 174 0.95 -0.29 -16.33
N SER A 175 0.44 -1.41 -15.81
CA SER A 175 -0.07 -2.52 -16.63
C SER A 175 -1.40 -3.00 -16.07
N PRO A 176 -2.54 -2.54 -16.60
CA PRO A 176 -3.83 -3.10 -16.26
C PRO A 176 -3.90 -4.57 -16.69
N CYS A 177 -4.32 -5.46 -15.78
CA CYS A 177 -4.33 -6.90 -16.06
C CYS A 177 -5.75 -7.45 -16.26
N THR A 178 -6.70 -7.13 -15.36
CA THR A 178 -8.10 -7.60 -15.48
C THR A 178 -9.03 -6.51 -15.97
N PHE A 179 -8.88 -5.28 -15.49
CA PHE A 179 -9.77 -4.17 -15.84
C PHE A 179 -8.99 -3.05 -16.53
N SER A 180 -9.49 -2.59 -17.70
CA SER A 180 -9.02 -1.34 -18.29
C SER A 180 -9.41 -0.16 -17.40
N VAL A 181 -8.53 0.83 -17.27
CA VAL A 181 -8.74 1.95 -16.36
C VAL A 181 -8.63 3.29 -17.08
N LEU A 182 -9.49 4.23 -16.71
CA LEU A 182 -9.41 5.61 -17.13
C LEU A 182 -8.59 6.39 -16.09
N VAL A 183 -7.51 7.02 -16.53
CA VAL A 183 -6.61 7.84 -15.70
C VAL A 183 -6.46 9.23 -16.29
N ARG A 184 -5.99 10.19 -15.48
CA ARG A 184 -5.75 11.58 -15.85
C ARG A 184 -4.44 12.08 -15.28
N THR A 185 -3.96 13.22 -15.72
CA THR A 185 -2.92 13.99 -15.02
C THR A 185 -3.31 14.16 -13.55
N GLY A 186 -2.40 13.84 -12.64
CA GLY A 186 -2.65 13.93 -11.20
C GLY A 186 -3.31 12.71 -10.58
N THR A 187 -3.79 11.73 -11.35
CA THR A 187 -4.28 10.43 -10.81
C THR A 187 -3.20 9.75 -9.97
N ARG A 188 -3.57 9.17 -8.83
CA ARG A 188 -2.67 8.55 -7.84
C ARG A 188 -2.88 7.04 -7.82
N LEU A 189 -1.98 6.30 -8.47
CA LEU A 189 -2.00 4.83 -8.56
C LEU A 189 -0.98 4.18 -7.62
N SER A 190 0.12 4.87 -7.33
CA SER A 190 1.24 4.39 -6.52
C SER A 190 1.56 5.34 -5.37
N GLN A 191 2.35 4.86 -4.44
CA GLN A 191 2.81 5.59 -3.28
C GLN A 191 4.27 5.23 -2.97
N VAL A 192 5.00 6.15 -2.38
CA VAL A 192 6.39 5.95 -1.95
C VAL A 192 6.48 6.03 -0.43
N ARG A 193 7.26 5.14 0.14
CA ARG A 193 7.65 5.11 1.56
C ARG A 193 9.14 5.36 1.65
N LEU A 194 9.51 6.44 2.33
CA LEU A 194 10.91 6.79 2.57
C LEU A 194 11.38 6.21 3.90
N ARG A 195 12.67 5.84 3.95
CA ARG A 195 13.30 5.22 5.11
C ARG A 195 14.64 5.90 5.41
N ARG A 196 14.92 6.05 6.67
CA ARG A 196 16.20 6.52 7.21
C ARG A 196 17.05 5.33 7.59
N GLY A 197 18.27 5.24 7.06
CA GLY A 197 19.18 4.13 7.31
C GLY A 197 18.75 2.80 6.65
N PRO A 198 19.44 1.68 6.93
CA PRO A 198 19.08 0.39 6.36
C PRO A 198 17.71 -0.09 6.85
N PRO A 199 17.03 -0.97 6.10
CA PRO A 199 15.80 -1.62 6.53
C PRO A 199 15.99 -2.27 7.91
N HIS A 200 15.04 -2.06 8.81
CA HIS A 200 15.12 -2.56 10.19
C HIS A 200 13.83 -3.24 10.62
N PRO A 201 13.51 -4.43 10.06
CA PRO A 201 12.30 -5.15 10.45
C PRO A 201 12.37 -5.56 11.91
N LYS A 202 11.30 -5.27 12.68
CA LYS A 202 11.18 -5.65 14.09
C LYS A 202 10.58 -7.03 14.27
N ARG A 203 9.57 -7.37 13.44
CA ARG A 203 8.82 -8.62 13.51
C ARG A 203 8.11 -8.90 12.20
N GLU A 204 7.74 -10.16 12.02
CA GLU A 204 6.92 -10.62 10.91
C GLU A 204 5.70 -11.38 11.45
N ILE A 205 4.58 -11.30 10.73
CA ILE A 205 3.35 -12.06 10.99
C ILE A 205 2.93 -12.70 9.68
N ASP A 206 2.70 -14.01 9.69
CA ASP A 206 2.14 -14.71 8.53
C ASP A 206 0.65 -14.40 8.41
N PHE A 207 0.17 -14.21 7.19
CA PHE A 207 -1.23 -14.14 6.85
C PHE A 207 -1.71 -15.46 6.31
N THR A 208 -2.90 -15.86 6.76
CA THR A 208 -3.59 -17.02 6.24
C THR A 208 -4.90 -16.62 5.57
N MET A 209 -5.33 -17.42 4.58
CA MET A 209 -6.57 -17.19 3.82
C MET A 209 -7.79 -17.59 4.64
N ASP A 210 -8.80 -16.73 4.67
CA ASP A 210 -10.09 -17.03 5.33
C ASP A 210 -11.12 -17.51 4.30
N LEU A 211 -11.34 -18.81 4.24
CA LEU A 211 -12.40 -19.42 3.44
C LEU A 211 -13.61 -19.85 4.29
N SER A 212 -13.70 -19.39 5.55
CA SER A 212 -14.79 -19.70 6.49
C SER A 212 -15.80 -18.56 6.67
N LEU A 213 -15.67 -17.47 5.90
CA LEU A 213 -16.57 -16.31 5.97
C LEU A 213 -18.02 -16.71 5.71
N LYS A 214 -18.96 -16.04 6.39
CA LYS A 214 -20.40 -16.15 6.07
C LYS A 214 -20.69 -15.32 4.82
N GLY A 215 -21.21 -15.96 3.76
CA GLY A 215 -21.42 -15.37 2.44
C GLY A 215 -20.23 -15.58 1.52
N PRO A 216 -19.96 -14.68 0.57
CA PRO A 216 -18.80 -14.83 -0.31
C PRO A 216 -17.50 -14.88 0.50
N VAL A 217 -16.68 -15.90 0.23
CA VAL A 217 -15.34 -16.03 0.84
C VAL A 217 -14.28 -15.28 0.03
N GLY A 218 -14.62 -14.86 -1.17
CA GLY A 218 -13.78 -14.09 -2.08
C GLY A 218 -14.57 -13.62 -3.29
N PHE A 219 -13.88 -12.91 -4.17
CA PHE A 219 -14.41 -12.44 -5.44
C PHE A 219 -13.43 -12.74 -6.56
N ARG A 220 -13.95 -13.19 -7.72
CA ARG A 220 -13.18 -13.33 -8.94
C ARG A 220 -13.50 -12.16 -9.89
N GLY A 221 -12.48 -11.52 -10.46
CA GLY A 221 -12.66 -10.48 -11.47
C GLY A 221 -13.22 -11.04 -12.78
N LYS A 222 -14.28 -10.41 -13.30
CA LYS A 222 -14.85 -10.77 -14.59
C LYS A 222 -13.98 -10.23 -15.72
N ARG A 223 -13.66 -11.07 -16.70
CA ARG A 223 -13.01 -10.65 -17.93
C ARG A 223 -13.99 -9.80 -18.76
N HIS A 224 -13.45 -8.87 -19.53
CA HIS A 224 -14.22 -8.01 -20.45
C HIS A 224 -15.29 -7.15 -19.76
N ALA A 225 -15.10 -6.81 -18.48
CA ALA A 225 -15.91 -5.82 -17.78
C ALA A 225 -15.65 -4.40 -18.32
N GLY A 226 -16.48 -3.46 -17.91
CA GLY A 226 -16.35 -2.06 -18.32
C GLY A 226 -15.08 -1.39 -17.83
N VAL A 227 -14.76 -0.22 -18.40
CA VAL A 227 -13.64 0.62 -17.96
C VAL A 227 -13.91 1.19 -16.57
N ILE A 228 -12.92 1.16 -15.69
CA ILE A 228 -12.99 1.76 -14.36
C ILE A 228 -12.32 3.13 -14.39
N ASP A 229 -13.09 4.20 -14.18
CA ASP A 229 -12.55 5.52 -13.89
C ASP A 229 -12.04 5.52 -12.43
N VAL A 230 -10.73 5.56 -12.25
CA VAL A 230 -10.10 5.42 -10.92
C VAL A 230 -10.29 6.65 -10.02
N ASP A 231 -10.80 7.75 -10.54
CA ASP A 231 -11.15 8.93 -9.76
C ASP A 231 -12.62 8.86 -9.26
N ARG A 232 -13.43 7.92 -9.76
CA ARG A 232 -14.82 7.74 -9.36
C ARG A 232 -14.93 6.76 -8.18
N ILE A 233 -15.40 7.26 -7.04
CA ILE A 233 -15.59 6.48 -5.82
C ILE A 233 -17.04 6.02 -5.70
N GLY A 234 -17.25 4.71 -5.41
CA GLY A 234 -18.58 4.10 -5.22
C GLY A 234 -19.47 4.13 -6.46
N GLY A 235 -18.88 4.37 -7.62
CA GLY A 235 -19.61 4.66 -8.85
C GLY A 235 -20.01 3.44 -9.68
N TYR A 236 -19.61 2.23 -9.28
CA TYR A 236 -19.81 1.01 -10.04
C TYR A 236 -20.55 -0.05 -9.22
N ASP A 237 -21.50 -0.75 -9.84
CA ASP A 237 -22.10 -1.94 -9.26
C ASP A 237 -21.06 -3.08 -9.28
N PRO A 238 -20.68 -3.64 -8.14
CA PRO A 238 -19.68 -4.68 -8.12
C PRO A 238 -20.11 -5.94 -8.89
N ARG A 239 -21.40 -6.20 -9.04
CA ARG A 239 -21.92 -7.36 -9.79
C ARG A 239 -21.60 -7.32 -11.27
N ASP A 240 -21.34 -6.14 -11.84
CA ASP A 240 -20.92 -6.02 -13.25
C ASP A 240 -19.46 -6.46 -13.47
N TYR A 241 -18.63 -6.39 -12.40
CA TYR A 241 -17.18 -6.60 -12.46
C TYR A 241 -16.69 -7.85 -11.72
N TRP A 242 -17.48 -8.37 -10.78
CA TRP A 242 -17.05 -9.43 -9.88
C TRP A 242 -18.03 -10.58 -9.81
N GLU A 243 -17.48 -11.78 -9.63
CA GLU A 243 -18.22 -12.99 -9.30
C GLU A 243 -17.94 -13.37 -7.86
N PRO A 244 -18.98 -13.56 -7.02
CA PRO A 244 -18.79 -14.02 -5.66
C PRO A 244 -18.36 -15.49 -5.66
N MET A 245 -17.46 -15.85 -4.75
CA MET A 245 -16.95 -17.20 -4.61
C MET A 245 -17.41 -17.85 -3.31
N GLU A 246 -17.70 -19.15 -3.38
CA GLU A 246 -18.08 -19.98 -2.25
C GLU A 246 -17.09 -21.15 -2.11
N ALA A 247 -16.56 -21.35 -0.90
CA ALA A 247 -15.69 -22.49 -0.64
C ALA A 247 -16.51 -23.78 -0.49
N ARG A 248 -16.01 -24.84 -1.09
CA ARG A 248 -16.56 -26.19 -0.89
C ARG A 248 -15.66 -26.98 0.07
N ARG A 249 -16.15 -27.32 1.24
CA ARG A 249 -15.40 -28.04 2.28
C ARG A 249 -14.09 -27.32 2.66
N GLY A 250 -14.12 -25.99 2.75
CA GLY A 250 -12.94 -25.17 3.07
C GLY A 250 -11.89 -25.10 1.98
N ARG A 251 -12.25 -25.34 0.70
CA ARG A 251 -11.33 -25.34 -0.45
C ARG A 251 -11.89 -24.56 -1.62
N LEU A 252 -10.97 -23.97 -2.37
CA LEU A 252 -11.23 -23.33 -3.66
C LEU A 252 -10.17 -23.74 -4.68
N VAL A 253 -10.54 -23.76 -5.96
CA VAL A 253 -9.61 -23.87 -7.08
C VAL A 253 -9.39 -22.46 -7.63
N LEU A 254 -8.13 -22.06 -7.76
CA LEU A 254 -7.71 -20.83 -8.42
C LEU A 254 -7.24 -21.18 -9.83
N ASP A 255 -7.91 -20.64 -10.83
CA ASP A 255 -7.57 -20.86 -12.23
C ASP A 255 -6.40 -19.96 -12.68
N PRO A 256 -5.54 -20.44 -13.60
CA PRO A 256 -4.43 -19.65 -14.12
C PRO A 256 -4.88 -18.37 -14.79
N GLY A 257 -4.16 -17.29 -14.52
CA GLY A 257 -4.41 -15.97 -15.11
C GLY A 257 -5.66 -15.26 -14.62
N GLU A 258 -6.46 -15.86 -13.74
CA GLU A 258 -7.59 -15.20 -13.11
C GLU A 258 -7.15 -14.36 -11.90
N PHE A 259 -7.93 -13.33 -11.60
CA PHE A 259 -7.69 -12.41 -10.49
C PHE A 259 -8.74 -12.58 -9.41
N TYR A 260 -8.28 -12.62 -8.16
CA TYR A 260 -9.12 -12.89 -7.01
C TYR A 260 -8.85 -11.89 -5.88
N ILE A 261 -9.91 -11.58 -5.13
CA ILE A 261 -9.84 -10.81 -3.88
C ILE A 261 -10.30 -11.72 -2.75
N PHE A 262 -9.45 -11.87 -1.72
CA PHE A 262 -9.74 -12.59 -0.48
C PHE A 262 -9.45 -11.72 0.74
N ALA A 263 -9.74 -12.25 1.93
CA ALA A 263 -9.37 -11.62 3.21
C ALA A 263 -8.47 -12.55 4.03
N SER A 264 -7.61 -11.97 4.85
CA SER A 264 -6.86 -12.71 5.86
C SER A 264 -7.75 -13.19 6.99
N LYS A 265 -7.38 -14.31 7.64
CA LYS A 265 -8.01 -14.75 8.90
C LYS A 265 -7.65 -13.82 10.05
N GLU A 266 -6.44 -13.33 10.04
CA GLU A 266 -5.88 -12.50 11.09
C GLU A 266 -6.45 -11.08 11.01
N ASN A 267 -6.80 -10.54 12.16
CA ASN A 267 -6.98 -9.11 12.33
C ASN A 267 -5.60 -8.43 12.36
N VAL A 268 -5.48 -7.36 11.62
CA VAL A 268 -4.25 -6.59 11.48
C VAL A 268 -4.34 -5.34 12.30
N VAL A 269 -3.38 -5.14 13.19
CA VAL A 269 -3.23 -3.92 13.99
C VAL A 269 -1.83 -3.38 13.80
N ILE A 270 -1.74 -2.14 13.31
CA ILE A 270 -0.47 -1.44 13.17
C ILE A 270 -0.32 -0.44 14.32
N PRO A 271 0.66 -0.62 15.22
CA PRO A 271 0.93 0.32 16.30
C PRO A 271 1.20 1.74 15.79
N VAL A 272 1.05 2.73 16.66
CA VAL A 272 1.21 4.15 16.31
C VAL A 272 2.66 4.54 16.00
N ASP A 273 3.62 3.73 16.43
CA ASP A 273 5.06 3.91 16.25
C ASP A 273 5.69 2.95 15.23
N GLU A 274 4.85 2.20 14.52
CA GLU A 274 5.27 1.27 13.48
C GLU A 274 4.52 1.50 12.18
N ALA A 275 5.14 1.13 11.08
CA ALA A 275 4.52 0.91 9.79
C ALA A 275 4.73 -0.55 9.39
N ALA A 276 3.92 -1.07 8.48
CA ALA A 276 4.15 -2.41 7.99
C ALA A 276 4.01 -2.49 6.47
N GLU A 277 4.59 -3.55 5.91
CA GLU A 277 4.55 -3.85 4.48
C GLU A 277 4.24 -5.33 4.28
N MET A 278 3.35 -5.62 3.34
CA MET A 278 3.08 -7.00 2.95
C MET A 278 4.22 -7.51 2.07
N ALA A 279 4.82 -8.63 2.46
CA ALA A 279 5.80 -9.34 1.68
C ALA A 279 5.20 -10.64 1.10
N PRO A 280 5.63 -11.06 -0.09
CA PRO A 280 5.16 -12.30 -0.69
C PRO A 280 5.62 -13.51 0.13
N ILE A 281 4.87 -14.61 0.03
CA ILE A 281 5.30 -15.92 0.54
C ILE A 281 6.46 -16.48 -0.31
N ARG A 282 7.13 -17.49 0.25
CA ARG A 282 8.12 -18.23 -0.49
C ARG A 282 7.46 -18.98 -1.66
N PRO A 283 8.09 -19.01 -2.85
CA PRO A 283 7.52 -19.69 -4.03
C PRO A 283 7.22 -21.18 -3.78
N GLU A 284 7.94 -21.82 -2.87
CA GLU A 284 7.74 -23.24 -2.55
C GLU A 284 6.42 -23.54 -1.83
N LEU A 285 5.73 -22.53 -1.31
CA LEU A 285 4.48 -22.70 -0.60
C LEU A 285 3.23 -22.62 -1.49
N GLY A 286 3.37 -22.28 -2.78
CA GLY A 286 2.22 -22.24 -3.70
C GLY A 286 2.51 -21.63 -5.06
N GLU A 287 1.72 -22.05 -6.05
CA GLU A 287 1.75 -21.57 -7.43
C GLU A 287 0.89 -20.32 -7.66
N PHE A 288 0.69 -19.53 -6.61
CA PHE A 288 -0.04 -18.27 -6.69
C PHE A 288 0.81 -17.12 -6.13
N ARG A 289 0.50 -15.91 -6.54
CA ARG A 289 1.02 -14.70 -5.93
C ARG A 289 -0.12 -13.97 -5.23
N ALA A 290 0.09 -13.64 -3.96
CA ALA A 290 -0.55 -12.47 -3.42
C ALA A 290 0.17 -11.27 -4.07
N HIS A 291 -0.49 -10.61 -5.00
CA HIS A 291 0.04 -9.46 -5.72
C HIS A 291 -0.13 -8.21 -4.87
N TYR A 292 0.72 -7.22 -5.18
CA TYR A 292 0.64 -5.87 -4.63
C TYR A 292 0.92 -5.82 -3.12
N ALA A 293 2.20 -6.00 -2.77
CA ALA A 293 2.68 -5.68 -1.44
C ALA A 293 2.15 -4.30 -1.05
N GLY A 294 1.19 -4.27 -0.12
CA GLY A 294 0.57 -3.03 0.34
C GLY A 294 1.31 -2.45 1.52
N PHE A 295 1.37 -1.12 1.59
CA PHE A 295 1.78 -0.44 2.81
C PHE A 295 0.61 -0.38 3.79
N PHE A 296 0.90 -0.71 5.03
CA PHE A 296 0.00 -0.53 6.16
C PHE A 296 0.55 0.59 7.03
N ASP A 297 -0.25 1.60 7.22
CA ASP A 297 0.14 2.80 7.94
C ASP A 297 -0.17 2.72 9.44
N PRO A 298 0.53 3.49 10.28
CA PRO A 298 0.27 3.59 11.72
C PRO A 298 -1.20 3.88 12.02
N GLY A 299 -1.78 3.13 12.92
CA GLY A 299 -3.19 3.30 13.30
C GLY A 299 -4.19 2.41 12.55
N PHE A 300 -3.76 1.67 11.51
CA PHE A 300 -4.65 0.72 10.85
C PHE A 300 -5.10 -0.38 11.84
N GLY A 301 -6.39 -0.64 11.89
CA GLY A 301 -6.98 -1.70 12.71
C GLY A 301 -6.95 -1.48 14.23
N ILE A 302 -6.53 -0.30 14.72
CA ILE A 302 -6.59 0.01 16.16
C ILE A 302 -8.06 0.12 16.60
N ALA A 303 -8.36 -0.44 17.78
CA ALA A 303 -9.70 -0.43 18.36
C ALA A 303 -10.33 0.99 18.34
N PRO A 304 -11.63 1.12 18.06
CA PRO A 304 -12.62 0.06 17.92
C PRO A 304 -12.69 -0.56 16.51
N HIS A 305 -11.75 -0.30 15.64
CA HIS A 305 -11.74 -0.67 14.22
C HIS A 305 -10.88 -1.91 13.98
N GLU A 306 -11.42 -3.10 14.22
CA GLU A 306 -10.75 -4.32 13.78
C GLU A 306 -10.71 -4.38 12.25
N GLY A 307 -9.53 -4.62 11.66
CA GLY A 307 -9.32 -4.65 10.22
C GLY A 307 -8.60 -5.92 9.77
N ARG A 308 -9.00 -6.46 8.62
CA ARG A 308 -8.32 -7.58 7.97
C ARG A 308 -7.46 -7.09 6.82
N ALA A 309 -6.40 -7.82 6.48
CA ALA A 309 -5.74 -7.63 5.21
C ALA A 309 -6.64 -8.15 4.09
N VAL A 310 -6.72 -7.39 3.01
CA VAL A 310 -7.33 -7.86 1.77
C VAL A 310 -6.20 -8.29 0.85
N LEU A 311 -6.36 -9.47 0.28
CA LEU A 311 -5.36 -10.20 -0.48
C LEU A 311 -5.75 -10.16 -1.95
N GLU A 312 -4.89 -9.59 -2.78
CA GLU A 312 -5.00 -9.60 -4.23
C GLU A 312 -4.22 -10.82 -4.74
N VAL A 313 -4.91 -11.82 -5.31
CA VAL A 313 -4.33 -13.12 -5.62
C VAL A 313 -4.46 -13.44 -7.10
N ARG A 314 -3.36 -13.92 -7.71
CA ARG A 314 -3.33 -14.54 -9.03
C ARG A 314 -2.70 -15.92 -8.96
N SER A 315 -3.35 -16.93 -9.53
CA SER A 315 -2.69 -18.19 -9.85
C SER A 315 -1.81 -18.00 -11.09
N ARG A 316 -0.70 -18.73 -11.17
CA ARG A 316 0.25 -18.61 -12.28
C ARG A 316 -0.12 -19.54 -13.42
N ASP A 317 0.61 -20.61 -13.59
CA ASP A 317 0.59 -21.41 -14.82
C ASP A 317 -0.33 -22.64 -14.73
N VAL A 318 -0.67 -23.08 -13.52
CA VAL A 318 -1.52 -24.25 -13.27
C VAL A 318 -2.65 -23.92 -12.30
N PRO A 319 -3.81 -24.60 -12.38
CA PRO A 319 -4.85 -24.49 -11.37
C PRO A 319 -4.28 -24.92 -10.01
N PHE A 320 -4.58 -24.12 -8.97
CA PHE A 320 -4.07 -24.37 -7.63
C PHE A 320 -5.21 -24.46 -6.61
N ILE A 321 -5.21 -25.50 -5.78
CA ILE A 321 -6.16 -25.63 -4.67
C ILE A 321 -5.65 -24.85 -3.47
N VAL A 322 -6.42 -23.86 -3.02
CA VAL A 322 -6.18 -23.19 -1.75
C VAL A 322 -7.12 -23.72 -0.68
N GLU A 323 -6.62 -23.83 0.54
CA GLU A 323 -7.36 -24.32 1.69
C GLU A 323 -7.56 -23.22 2.73
N ASP A 324 -8.60 -23.37 3.55
CA ASP A 324 -8.84 -22.47 4.68
C ASP A 324 -7.67 -22.50 5.67
N GLY A 325 -7.14 -21.34 6.03
CA GLY A 325 -5.96 -21.20 6.90
C GLY A 325 -4.62 -21.41 6.20
N GLN A 326 -4.59 -21.55 4.85
CA GLN A 326 -3.33 -21.64 4.11
C GLN A 326 -2.55 -20.32 4.16
N PRO A 327 -1.22 -20.34 4.44
CA PRO A 327 -0.38 -19.15 4.37
C PRO A 327 -0.35 -18.56 2.97
N VAL A 328 -0.51 -17.21 2.87
CA VAL A 328 -0.59 -16.50 1.58
C VAL A 328 0.28 -15.26 1.50
N GLY A 329 0.85 -14.82 2.59
CA GLY A 329 1.73 -13.66 2.64
C GLY A 329 2.27 -13.44 4.04
N LYS A 330 3.13 -12.43 4.15
CA LYS A 330 3.69 -11.97 5.44
C LYS A 330 3.48 -10.48 5.59
N LEU A 331 3.32 -10.03 6.82
CA LEU A 331 3.37 -8.62 7.19
C LEU A 331 4.68 -8.37 7.93
N VAL A 332 5.50 -7.49 7.40
CA VAL A 332 6.80 -7.11 7.96
C VAL A 332 6.67 -5.73 8.59
N PHE A 333 6.97 -5.62 9.89
CA PHE A 333 6.84 -4.39 10.66
C PHE A 333 8.18 -3.66 10.77
N GLU A 334 8.15 -2.36 10.56
CA GLU A 334 9.31 -1.46 10.70
C GLU A 334 8.97 -0.31 11.67
N PRO A 335 9.93 0.15 12.47
CA PRO A 335 9.74 1.31 13.34
C PRO A 335 9.60 2.58 12.51
N LEU A 336 8.87 3.56 13.01
CA LEU A 336 8.94 4.92 12.49
C LEU A 336 10.20 5.62 13.00
N SER A 337 10.77 6.55 12.21
CA SER A 337 11.90 7.40 12.60
C SER A 337 11.47 8.65 13.38
N GLY A 338 10.20 9.01 13.29
CA GLY A 338 9.64 10.19 13.96
C GLY A 338 8.17 10.04 14.35
N PRO A 339 7.63 11.00 15.12
CA PRO A 339 6.22 10.95 15.53
C PRO A 339 5.27 11.15 14.35
N VAL A 340 4.13 10.48 14.41
CA VAL A 340 3.02 10.67 13.48
C VAL A 340 2.12 11.81 13.97
N GLU A 341 1.77 12.73 13.10
CA GLU A 341 0.79 13.77 13.39
C GLU A 341 -0.64 13.27 13.27
N ARG A 342 -0.87 12.34 12.31
CA ARG A 342 -2.20 11.88 11.95
C ARG A 342 -2.19 10.38 11.69
N LEU A 343 -2.99 9.63 12.43
CA LEU A 343 -3.12 8.18 12.27
C LEU A 343 -3.99 7.80 11.07
N TYR A 344 -3.82 6.57 10.60
CA TYR A 344 -4.66 6.02 9.54
C TYR A 344 -6.13 6.03 9.96
N GLY A 345 -6.98 6.60 9.11
CA GLY A 345 -8.42 6.73 9.36
C GLY A 345 -8.87 8.08 9.89
N GLU A 346 -8.02 8.87 10.56
CA GLU A 346 -8.40 10.17 11.13
C GLU A 346 -8.76 11.24 10.07
N ALA A 347 -8.18 11.15 8.88
CA ALA A 347 -8.51 12.05 7.75
C ALA A 347 -9.53 11.46 6.76
N GLY A 348 -10.22 10.41 7.18
CA GLY A 348 -11.06 9.61 6.30
C GLY A 348 -10.24 8.52 5.59
N SER A 349 -10.68 7.28 5.69
CA SER A 349 -10.06 6.14 5.05
C SER A 349 -11.12 5.29 4.39
N ASN A 350 -10.77 4.73 3.24
CA ASN A 350 -11.66 3.79 2.56
C ASN A 350 -11.63 2.39 3.19
N TYR A 351 -10.60 2.08 4.03
CA TYR A 351 -10.30 0.70 4.41
C TYR A 351 -10.09 0.47 5.92
N GLN A 352 -10.30 1.49 6.76
CA GLN A 352 -10.31 1.29 8.22
C GLN A 352 -11.50 0.40 8.62
N GLY A 353 -11.27 -0.58 9.48
CA GLY A 353 -12.29 -1.51 9.95
C GLY A 353 -12.86 -2.45 8.87
N GLN A 354 -12.07 -2.74 7.82
CA GLN A 354 -12.51 -3.57 6.70
C GLN A 354 -12.46 -5.07 7.03
N GLY A 355 -13.46 -5.81 6.51
CA GLY A 355 -13.38 -7.25 6.26
C GLY A 355 -12.98 -7.54 4.82
N LEU A 356 -13.65 -8.54 4.18
CA LEU A 356 -13.53 -8.76 2.74
C LEU A 356 -14.18 -7.57 2.01
N LYS A 357 -13.35 -6.75 1.37
CA LYS A 357 -13.79 -5.49 0.75
C LYS A 357 -13.14 -5.28 -0.61
N LEU A 358 -13.96 -5.03 -1.62
CA LEU A 358 -13.53 -4.62 -2.94
C LEU A 358 -12.91 -3.20 -2.95
N SER A 359 -12.38 -2.77 -4.09
CA SER A 359 -11.84 -1.42 -4.24
C SER A 359 -12.90 -0.35 -3.98
N LYS A 360 -12.44 0.81 -3.51
CA LYS A 360 -13.28 2.01 -3.24
C LYS A 360 -14.12 2.48 -4.44
N HIS A 361 -13.79 2.03 -5.65
CA HIS A 361 -14.49 2.39 -6.88
C HIS A 361 -15.89 1.75 -6.97
N PHE A 362 -16.07 0.62 -6.27
CA PHE A 362 -17.33 -0.12 -6.25
C PHE A 362 -18.23 0.29 -5.08
N ALA A 363 -19.54 0.23 -5.30
CA ALA A 363 -20.51 0.25 -4.23
C ALA A 363 -20.30 -0.97 -3.30
N PRO A 364 -20.80 -0.95 -2.04
CA PRO A 364 -20.75 -2.12 -1.18
C PRO A 364 -21.47 -3.32 -1.82
N TRP A 365 -20.89 -4.50 -1.70
CA TRP A 365 -21.53 -5.76 -2.11
C TRP A 365 -22.77 -5.98 -1.22
N ARG A 366 -23.96 -6.10 -1.80
CA ARG A 366 -25.24 -6.34 -1.13
C ARG A 366 -25.93 -7.57 -1.69
#